data_af1a55d39316dc91fbc8579305095a8f
#
_entry.id   af1a55d39316dc91fbc8579305095a8f
#
_cell.length_a   1.000
_cell.length_b   1.000
_cell.length_c   1.000
_cell.angle_alpha   90.00
_cell.angle_beta   90.00
_cell.angle_gamma   90.00
#
_symmetry.space_group_name_H-M   'P 1'
#
loop_
_entity.id
_entity.type
_entity.pdbx_description
1 polymer ?
#
loop_
_entity_poly.entity_id
_entity_poly.type
_entity_poly.pdbx_seq_one_letter_code
_entity_poly.pdbx_strand_id
1 'polypeptide(L)'
;MTARLLIAFDGSGAAEAAVRAAGALFPGARATVLTIHEPALGPETAFRAGGGLMSPEIVDRSVTELERELVAEAQAAAAAGARLAEAAGLSAEPAVAPGARQPWEPILAAVAERGVDVVVCGTRGRGAVARSVLGSTPSSLLHHADRAVLVVPEAEAPPEGLTLIAYDGSPAAGEAIAAVGRLLPGRPALVVHAWESPLRHSLSGQALSAAPLSEIREFSGDLETWLRESAEATVEDGVELARAAGLEARGEAVESGSAGWRVLTATAETRDAAVVVAGSQGHGRVASVLLGSVSAGLVHHAERPALVVRAPAP
;
A
#
# COMPACT_ATOMS: atom_id res chain seq x y z
N MET A 1 -21.59 0.35 -4.32
CA MET A 1 -21.49 0.73 -2.89
C MET A 1 -20.38 1.75 -2.74
N THR A 2 -20.55 2.79 -1.97
CA THR A 2 -19.50 3.81 -1.75
C THR A 2 -18.47 3.27 -0.76
N ALA A 3 -17.19 3.27 -1.12
CA ALA A 3 -16.12 2.79 -0.25
C ALA A 3 -16.01 3.62 1.05
N ARG A 4 -15.63 2.97 2.13
CA ARG A 4 -15.33 3.59 3.42
C ARG A 4 -13.83 3.58 3.64
N LEU A 5 -13.26 4.76 3.78
CA LEU A 5 -11.83 4.97 3.94
C LEU A 5 -11.48 5.35 5.37
N LEU A 6 -10.34 4.90 5.85
CA LEU A 6 -9.68 5.49 6.99
C LEU A 6 -8.34 6.05 6.53
N ILE A 7 -8.15 7.36 6.68
CA ILE A 7 -6.93 8.06 6.27
C ILE A 7 -6.12 8.39 7.52
N ALA A 8 -4.96 7.76 7.67
CA ALA A 8 -4.02 8.10 8.74
C ALA A 8 -3.34 9.43 8.41
N PHE A 9 -3.57 10.43 9.24
CA PHE A 9 -3.14 11.80 8.97
C PHE A 9 -2.37 12.39 10.16
N ASP A 10 -1.14 12.82 9.89
CA ASP A 10 -0.27 13.47 10.87
C ASP A 10 0.13 14.91 10.46
N GLY A 11 -0.43 15.43 9.37
CA GLY A 11 -0.11 16.73 8.82
C GLY A 11 1.21 16.79 8.05
N SER A 12 1.85 15.64 7.75
CA SER A 12 3.03 15.59 6.88
C SER A 12 2.63 15.75 5.40
N GLY A 13 3.59 16.13 4.55
CA GLY A 13 3.37 16.20 3.10
C GLY A 13 2.92 14.86 2.49
N ALA A 14 3.44 13.73 3.02
CA ALA A 14 3.01 12.39 2.59
C ALA A 14 1.56 12.09 3.01
N ALA A 15 1.12 12.53 4.18
CA ALA A 15 -0.27 12.39 4.61
C ALA A 15 -1.21 13.26 3.76
N GLU A 16 -0.80 14.48 3.39
CA GLU A 16 -1.57 15.32 2.46
C GLU A 16 -1.65 14.70 1.06
N ALA A 17 -0.54 14.13 0.55
CA ALA A 17 -0.54 13.41 -0.72
C ALA A 17 -1.49 12.19 -0.65
N ALA A 18 -1.52 11.48 0.48
CA ALA A 18 -2.43 10.36 0.72
C ALA A 18 -3.90 10.79 0.65
N VAL A 19 -4.25 11.94 1.23
CA VAL A 19 -5.61 12.52 1.13
C VAL A 19 -5.98 12.84 -0.31
N ARG A 20 -5.09 13.53 -1.05
CA ARG A 20 -5.34 13.87 -2.47
C ARG A 20 -5.50 12.63 -3.35
N ALA A 21 -4.63 11.63 -3.18
CA ALA A 21 -4.73 10.38 -3.90
C ALA A 21 -6.01 9.62 -3.58
N ALA A 22 -6.43 9.60 -2.31
CA ALA A 22 -7.70 8.99 -1.91
C ALA A 22 -8.89 9.67 -2.60
N GLY A 23 -8.93 11.00 -2.67
CA GLY A 23 -9.97 11.74 -3.39
C GLY A 23 -10.02 11.41 -4.89
N ALA A 24 -8.85 11.34 -5.54
CA ALA A 24 -8.73 11.01 -6.95
C ALA A 24 -9.13 9.55 -7.27
N LEU A 25 -8.78 8.61 -6.38
CA LEU A 25 -9.05 7.19 -6.58
C LEU A 25 -10.47 6.79 -6.17
N PHE A 26 -11.04 7.43 -5.15
CA PHE A 26 -12.34 7.06 -4.55
C PHE A 26 -13.30 8.26 -4.49
N PRO A 27 -13.65 8.89 -5.62
CA PRO A 27 -14.49 10.09 -5.61
C PRO A 27 -15.83 9.83 -4.91
N GLY A 28 -16.22 10.74 -4.02
CA GLY A 28 -17.45 10.63 -3.24
C GLY A 28 -17.42 9.58 -2.12
N ALA A 29 -16.28 8.93 -1.84
CA ALA A 29 -16.16 7.98 -0.74
C ALA A 29 -16.32 8.66 0.62
N ARG A 30 -16.77 7.89 1.62
CA ARG A 30 -16.77 8.31 3.00
C ARG A 30 -15.40 8.10 3.61
N ALA A 31 -14.83 9.13 4.22
CA ALA A 31 -13.51 9.08 4.81
C ALA A 31 -13.52 9.50 6.27
N THR A 32 -12.92 8.70 7.13
CA THR A 32 -12.52 9.11 8.47
C THR A 32 -11.06 9.53 8.42
N VAL A 33 -10.76 10.79 8.70
CA VAL A 33 -9.38 11.30 8.80
C VAL A 33 -8.93 11.20 10.24
N LEU A 34 -8.09 10.23 10.52
CA LEU A 34 -7.65 9.87 11.87
C LEU A 34 -6.26 10.45 12.16
N THR A 35 -6.19 11.27 13.22
CA THR A 35 -4.92 11.72 13.80
C THR A 35 -4.71 11.06 15.17
N ILE A 36 -3.49 10.56 15.39
CA ILE A 36 -3.10 9.97 16.66
C ILE A 36 -2.28 10.99 17.42
N HIS A 37 -2.61 11.24 18.69
CA HIS A 37 -1.80 12.03 19.59
C HIS A 37 -1.01 11.12 20.54
N GLU A 38 0.23 11.47 20.83
CA GLU A 38 0.96 10.80 21.89
C GLU A 38 0.40 11.27 23.25
N PRO A 39 -0.05 10.35 24.12
CA PRO A 39 -0.54 10.76 25.43
C PRO A 39 0.61 11.38 26.26
N ALA A 40 0.26 12.35 27.08
CA ALA A 40 1.22 12.90 28.05
C ALA A 40 1.72 11.81 29.00
N LEU A 41 2.93 11.99 29.53
CA LEU A 41 3.46 11.08 30.56
C LEU A 41 2.48 11.04 31.74
N GLY A 42 2.18 9.84 32.23
CA GLY A 42 1.32 9.71 33.42
C GLY A 42 1.92 10.47 34.61
N PRO A 43 1.08 10.99 35.55
CA PRO A 43 1.52 11.84 36.65
C PRO A 43 2.66 11.24 37.48
N GLU A 44 2.62 9.94 37.76
CA GLU A 44 3.70 9.24 38.49
C GLU A 44 5.03 9.24 37.75
N THR A 45 4.98 9.02 36.42
CA THR A 45 6.17 9.03 35.57
C THR A 45 6.75 10.43 35.43
N ALA A 46 5.88 11.43 35.26
CA ALA A 46 6.26 12.83 35.20
C ALA A 46 6.87 13.30 36.54
N PHE A 47 6.30 12.90 37.67
CA PHE A 47 6.85 13.19 39.00
C PHE A 47 8.25 12.60 39.21
N ARG A 48 8.47 11.34 38.82
CA ARG A 48 9.77 10.68 38.87
C ARG A 48 10.80 11.35 37.95
N ALA A 49 10.36 11.69 36.71
CA ALA A 49 11.23 12.36 35.73
C ALA A 49 11.67 13.77 36.21
N GLY A 50 10.78 14.49 36.93
CA GLY A 50 11.04 15.79 37.54
C GLY A 50 11.86 15.73 38.83
N GLY A 51 12.38 14.56 39.24
CA GLY A 51 13.22 14.39 40.45
C GLY A 51 12.46 14.64 41.75
N GLY A 52 11.13 14.65 41.77
CA GLY A 52 10.34 14.87 42.97
C GLY A 52 10.40 16.30 43.54
N LEU A 53 10.90 17.26 42.76
CA LEU A 53 11.08 18.66 43.20
C LEU A 53 9.77 19.48 43.23
N MET A 54 8.71 18.98 42.56
CA MET A 54 7.40 19.64 42.47
C MET A 54 6.37 18.85 43.29
N SER A 55 5.35 19.56 43.82
CA SER A 55 4.28 18.84 44.51
C SER A 55 3.44 17.98 43.54
N PRO A 56 2.91 16.83 44.00
CA PRO A 56 2.09 15.94 43.12
C PRO A 56 0.92 16.67 42.46
N GLU A 57 0.29 17.65 43.15
CA GLU A 57 -0.83 18.42 42.61
C GLU A 57 -0.39 19.33 41.44
N ILE A 58 0.82 19.90 41.51
CA ILE A 58 1.36 20.71 40.42
C ILE A 58 1.64 19.82 39.21
N VAL A 59 2.26 18.65 39.44
CA VAL A 59 2.56 17.68 38.36
C VAL A 59 1.27 17.21 37.70
N ASP A 60 0.27 16.81 38.47
CA ASP A 60 -1.01 16.32 37.95
C ASP A 60 -1.70 17.41 37.10
N ARG A 61 -1.73 18.65 37.57
CA ARG A 61 -2.29 19.77 36.81
C ARG A 61 -1.53 20.01 35.51
N SER A 62 -0.21 20.01 35.57
CA SER A 62 0.63 20.22 34.37
C SER A 62 0.47 19.11 33.35
N VAL A 63 0.38 17.84 33.79
CA VAL A 63 0.12 16.68 32.92
C VAL A 63 -1.27 16.79 32.27
N THR A 64 -2.29 17.16 33.05
CA THR A 64 -3.67 17.33 32.56
C THR A 64 -3.75 18.46 31.52
N GLU A 65 -3.06 19.58 31.74
CA GLU A 65 -3.01 20.70 30.78
C GLU A 65 -2.30 20.29 29.49
N LEU A 66 -1.14 19.63 29.61
CA LEU A 66 -0.40 19.11 28.45
C LEU A 66 -1.23 18.13 27.63
N GLU A 67 -1.96 17.20 28.28
CA GLU A 67 -2.84 16.27 27.57
C GLU A 67 -3.94 17.00 26.81
N ARG A 68 -4.53 18.04 27.40
CA ARG A 68 -5.54 18.87 26.70
C ARG A 68 -4.96 19.57 25.48
N GLU A 69 -3.75 20.12 25.60
CA GLU A 69 -3.04 20.76 24.48
C GLU A 69 -2.76 19.77 23.36
N LEU A 70 -2.23 18.57 23.67
CA LEU A 70 -1.95 17.52 22.70
C LEU A 70 -3.21 17.04 21.98
N VAL A 71 -4.31 16.85 22.71
CA VAL A 71 -5.62 16.48 22.12
C VAL A 71 -6.14 17.61 21.23
N ALA A 72 -6.05 18.87 21.66
CA ALA A 72 -6.49 20.02 20.87
C ALA A 72 -5.66 20.17 19.56
N GLU A 73 -4.34 19.96 19.62
CA GLU A 73 -3.48 19.95 18.43
C GLU A 73 -3.88 18.81 17.46
N ALA A 74 -4.10 17.61 17.97
CA ALA A 74 -4.53 16.47 17.17
C ALA A 74 -5.92 16.71 16.52
N GLN A 75 -6.86 17.32 17.27
CA GLN A 75 -8.17 17.69 16.74
C GLN A 75 -8.06 18.73 15.62
N ALA A 76 -7.20 19.73 15.80
CA ALA A 76 -6.94 20.73 14.76
C ALA A 76 -6.32 20.10 13.49
N ALA A 77 -5.38 19.18 13.66
CA ALA A 77 -4.75 18.44 12.55
C ALA A 77 -5.78 17.56 11.83
N ALA A 78 -6.57 16.76 12.55
CA ALA A 78 -7.62 15.93 11.96
C ALA A 78 -8.67 16.77 11.21
N ALA A 79 -9.07 17.90 11.77
CA ALA A 79 -10.00 18.83 11.11
C ALA A 79 -9.39 19.47 9.85
N ALA A 80 -8.10 19.79 9.86
CA ALA A 80 -7.39 20.26 8.65
C ALA A 80 -7.35 19.20 7.57
N GLY A 81 -7.00 17.96 7.92
CA GLY A 81 -7.02 16.83 7.02
C GLY A 81 -8.41 16.51 6.46
N ALA A 82 -9.46 16.62 7.27
CA ALA A 82 -10.85 16.43 6.82
C ALA A 82 -11.26 17.50 5.80
N ARG A 83 -10.93 18.77 6.03
CA ARG A 83 -11.16 19.84 5.03
C ARG A 83 -10.41 19.58 3.72
N LEU A 84 -9.17 19.09 3.81
CA LEU A 84 -8.40 18.71 2.61
C LEU A 84 -9.08 17.56 1.86
N ALA A 85 -9.61 16.56 2.59
CA ALA A 85 -10.33 15.45 2.03
C ALA A 85 -11.64 15.86 1.36
N GLU A 86 -12.39 16.79 1.96
CA GLU A 86 -13.58 17.40 1.36
C GLU A 86 -13.24 18.17 0.08
N ALA A 87 -12.17 18.95 0.10
CA ALA A 87 -11.67 19.65 -1.08
C ALA A 87 -11.22 18.69 -2.19
N ALA A 88 -10.79 17.48 -1.84
CA ALA A 88 -10.45 16.40 -2.77
C ALA A 88 -11.66 15.57 -3.22
N GLY A 89 -12.90 15.95 -2.84
CA GLY A 89 -14.14 15.30 -3.28
C GLY A 89 -14.60 14.12 -2.43
N LEU A 90 -14.07 13.96 -1.22
CA LEU A 90 -14.51 12.94 -0.26
C LEU A 90 -15.59 13.49 0.68
N SER A 91 -16.39 12.61 1.28
CA SER A 91 -17.25 12.94 2.42
C SER A 91 -16.49 12.62 3.70
N ALA A 92 -15.86 13.62 4.32
CA ALA A 92 -14.87 13.39 5.36
C ALA A 92 -15.34 13.82 6.76
N GLU A 93 -14.95 13.05 7.77
CA GLU A 93 -15.09 13.40 9.18
C GLU A 93 -13.73 13.32 9.88
N PRO A 94 -13.41 14.27 10.78
CA PRO A 94 -12.21 14.18 11.59
C PRO A 94 -12.40 13.21 12.76
N ALA A 95 -11.33 12.50 13.11
CA ALA A 95 -11.26 11.65 14.29
C ALA A 95 -9.89 11.75 14.96
N VAL A 96 -9.86 11.58 16.27
CA VAL A 96 -8.63 11.55 17.07
C VAL A 96 -8.63 10.29 17.91
N ALA A 97 -7.47 9.65 18.03
CA ALA A 97 -7.27 8.54 18.94
C ALA A 97 -6.00 8.75 19.78
N PRO A 98 -5.99 8.29 21.04
CA PRO A 98 -4.76 8.27 21.83
C PRO A 98 -3.78 7.25 21.24
N GLY A 99 -2.50 7.60 21.27
CA GLY A 99 -1.43 6.70 20.90
C GLY A 99 -1.37 5.49 21.83
N ALA A 100 -0.91 4.37 21.28
CA ALA A 100 -0.66 3.15 22.00
C ALA A 100 0.83 2.83 21.94
N ARG A 101 1.23 1.68 22.48
CA ARG A 101 2.61 1.22 22.44
C ARG A 101 3.17 1.19 21.01
N GLN A 102 2.30 0.86 20.06
CA GLN A 102 2.60 0.87 18.62
C GLN A 102 1.66 1.85 17.90
N PRO A 103 2.16 2.77 17.07
CA PRO A 103 1.33 3.79 16.42
C PRO A 103 0.24 3.24 15.49
N TRP A 104 0.39 2.00 15.01
CA TRP A 104 -0.58 1.35 14.12
C TRP A 104 -1.77 0.71 14.85
N GLU A 105 -1.63 0.39 16.16
CA GLU A 105 -2.71 -0.26 16.95
C GLU A 105 -4.00 0.57 16.98
N PRO A 106 -3.99 1.88 17.29
CA PRO A 106 -5.20 2.69 17.26
C PRO A 106 -5.83 2.81 15.88
N ILE A 107 -4.99 2.76 14.82
CA ILE A 107 -5.49 2.77 13.43
C ILE A 107 -6.30 1.49 13.18
N LEU A 108 -5.78 0.32 13.51
CA LEU A 108 -6.48 -0.96 13.31
C LEU A 108 -7.73 -1.08 14.18
N ALA A 109 -7.71 -0.56 15.41
CA ALA A 109 -8.91 -0.49 16.26
C ALA A 109 -10.02 0.33 15.57
N ALA A 110 -9.68 1.51 15.06
CA ALA A 110 -10.62 2.36 14.33
C ALA A 110 -11.12 1.71 13.02
N VAL A 111 -10.27 0.93 12.33
CA VAL A 111 -10.66 0.15 11.14
C VAL A 111 -11.75 -0.86 11.49
N ALA A 112 -11.56 -1.63 12.56
CA ALA A 112 -12.50 -2.65 13.00
C ALA A 112 -13.85 -2.02 13.45
N GLU A 113 -13.80 -0.96 14.25
CA GLU A 113 -14.99 -0.27 14.78
C GLU A 113 -15.85 0.36 13.68
N ARG A 114 -15.22 0.95 12.66
CA ARG A 114 -15.90 1.75 11.63
C ARG A 114 -16.24 0.94 10.37
N GLY A 115 -15.85 -0.31 10.29
CA GLY A 115 -16.10 -1.17 9.14
C GLY A 115 -15.50 -0.60 7.86
N VAL A 116 -14.23 -0.22 7.91
CA VAL A 116 -13.46 0.39 6.83
C VAL A 116 -13.17 -0.63 5.73
N ASP A 117 -13.18 -0.20 4.47
CA ASP A 117 -12.83 -1.02 3.31
C ASP A 117 -11.35 -0.85 2.92
N VAL A 118 -10.82 0.38 3.05
CA VAL A 118 -9.44 0.71 2.68
C VAL A 118 -8.80 1.60 3.75
N VAL A 119 -7.61 1.22 4.20
CA VAL A 119 -6.75 2.08 5.02
C VAL A 119 -5.81 2.84 4.09
N VAL A 120 -5.73 4.16 4.25
CA VAL A 120 -4.90 5.04 3.43
C VAL A 120 -3.82 5.68 4.30
N CYS A 121 -2.58 5.62 3.87
CA CYS A 121 -1.47 6.26 4.57
C CYS A 121 -0.38 6.71 3.61
N GLY A 122 0.39 7.71 4.01
CA GLY A 122 1.61 8.08 3.30
C GLY A 122 2.72 7.05 3.50
N THR A 123 3.74 7.09 2.67
CA THR A 123 4.94 6.25 2.84
C THR A 123 5.71 6.57 4.12
N ARG A 124 5.53 7.79 4.68
CA ARG A 124 6.27 8.31 5.84
C ARG A 124 5.42 9.28 6.65
N GLY A 125 5.84 9.59 7.88
CA GLY A 125 5.29 10.63 8.73
C GLY A 125 6.32 11.71 9.07
N ARG A 126 6.00 12.60 10.03
CA ARG A 126 6.77 13.79 10.44
C ARG A 126 8.23 13.53 10.83
N GLY A 127 8.65 12.32 11.19
CA GLY A 127 9.99 12.01 11.72
C GLY A 127 10.95 11.34 10.73
N ALA A 128 10.63 11.19 9.46
CA ALA A 128 11.44 10.39 8.54
C ALA A 128 12.60 11.19 7.92
N VAL A 129 13.83 10.72 8.13
CA VAL A 129 15.08 11.39 7.71
C VAL A 129 15.58 10.94 6.33
N ALA A 130 15.16 9.78 5.80
CA ALA A 130 15.65 9.22 4.54
C ALA A 130 14.53 9.01 3.51
N ARG A 131 14.77 9.41 2.25
CA ARG A 131 13.77 9.36 1.17
C ARG A 131 13.42 7.97 0.65
N SER A 132 14.17 6.92 0.98
CA SER A 132 14.03 5.58 0.39
C SER A 132 13.52 4.50 1.37
N VAL A 133 13.08 4.83 2.57
CA VAL A 133 12.64 3.84 3.57
C VAL A 133 11.16 4.05 3.89
N LEU A 134 10.37 2.98 3.77
CA LEU A 134 8.99 2.94 4.23
C LEU A 134 8.93 3.14 5.74
N GLY A 135 8.05 4.02 6.22
CA GLY A 135 7.87 4.28 7.65
C GLY A 135 7.36 3.06 8.42
N SER A 136 7.54 3.07 9.75
CA SER A 136 7.10 1.97 10.62
C SER A 136 5.58 1.76 10.59
N THR A 137 4.80 2.84 10.58
CA THR A 137 3.33 2.75 10.55
C THR A 137 2.80 2.10 9.25
N PRO A 138 3.13 2.58 8.02
CA PRO A 138 2.68 1.90 6.80
C PRO A 138 3.20 0.46 6.70
N SER A 139 4.45 0.20 7.11
CA SER A 139 4.98 -1.17 7.15
C SER A 139 4.14 -2.07 8.06
N SER A 140 3.82 -1.63 9.27
CA SER A 140 3.00 -2.41 10.20
C SER A 140 1.56 -2.57 9.73
N LEU A 141 0.95 -1.55 9.13
CA LEU A 141 -0.39 -1.67 8.54
C LEU A 141 -0.43 -2.73 7.44
N LEU A 142 0.57 -2.78 6.57
CA LEU A 142 0.68 -3.81 5.53
C LEU A 142 0.81 -5.24 6.11
N HIS A 143 1.38 -5.38 7.30
CA HIS A 143 1.53 -6.68 7.97
C HIS A 143 0.31 -7.09 8.81
N HIS A 144 -0.41 -6.15 9.38
CA HIS A 144 -1.41 -6.43 10.40
C HIS A 144 -2.85 -6.08 9.98
N ALA A 145 -3.06 -5.22 8.98
CA ALA A 145 -4.42 -4.90 8.52
C ALA A 145 -5.08 -6.11 7.84
N ASP A 146 -6.34 -6.35 8.13
CA ASP A 146 -7.22 -7.32 7.46
C ASP A 146 -7.97 -6.70 6.26
N ARG A 147 -7.67 -5.44 5.94
CA ARG A 147 -8.26 -4.65 4.86
C ARG A 147 -7.21 -4.25 3.84
N ALA A 148 -7.67 -3.80 2.69
CA ALA A 148 -6.77 -3.22 1.70
C ALA A 148 -6.04 -1.99 2.27
N VAL A 149 -4.75 -1.88 1.98
CA VAL A 149 -3.91 -0.76 2.42
C VAL A 149 -3.39 -0.01 1.20
N LEU A 150 -3.76 1.26 1.07
CA LEU A 150 -3.23 2.18 0.07
C LEU A 150 -2.06 2.96 0.68
N VAL A 151 -0.87 2.71 0.18
CA VAL A 151 0.34 3.45 0.55
C VAL A 151 0.64 4.46 -0.55
N VAL A 152 0.73 5.72 -0.18
CA VAL A 152 0.87 6.83 -1.14
C VAL A 152 2.23 7.50 -0.98
N PRO A 153 3.07 7.55 -2.03
CA PRO A 153 4.28 8.34 -2.04
C PRO A 153 3.97 9.84 -2.09
N GLU A 154 4.96 10.68 -1.78
CA GLU A 154 4.81 12.13 -1.93
C GLU A 154 4.73 12.59 -3.40
N ALA A 155 5.16 11.73 -4.33
CA ALA A 155 5.09 12.01 -5.75
C ALA A 155 3.64 12.13 -6.23
N GLU A 156 3.39 13.05 -7.14
CA GLU A 156 2.07 13.20 -7.75
C GLU A 156 1.84 12.08 -8.79
N ALA A 157 0.69 11.41 -8.69
CA ALA A 157 0.23 10.44 -9.68
C ALA A 157 -0.86 11.08 -10.56
N PRO A 158 -0.99 10.67 -11.84
CA PRO A 158 -2.07 11.15 -12.70
C PRO A 158 -3.43 10.73 -12.13
N PRO A 159 -4.32 11.67 -11.80
CA PRO A 159 -5.57 11.35 -11.11
C PRO A 159 -6.52 10.49 -11.97
N GLU A 160 -6.47 10.66 -13.29
CA GLU A 160 -7.31 9.96 -14.26
C GLU A 160 -6.62 8.75 -14.90
N GLY A 161 -5.43 8.39 -14.41
CA GLY A 161 -4.66 7.26 -14.92
C GLY A 161 -5.37 5.91 -14.73
N LEU A 162 -4.88 4.89 -15.45
CA LEU A 162 -5.41 3.53 -15.32
C LEU A 162 -5.03 2.88 -13.98
N THR A 163 -5.71 1.77 -13.68
CA THR A 163 -5.33 0.87 -12.58
C THR A 163 -4.44 -0.23 -13.13
N LEU A 164 -3.16 -0.28 -12.73
CA LEU A 164 -2.29 -1.39 -13.04
C LEU A 164 -2.46 -2.48 -11.98
N ILE A 165 -2.77 -3.70 -12.40
CA ILE A 165 -2.98 -4.86 -11.51
C ILE A 165 -1.86 -5.87 -11.75
N ALA A 166 -1.03 -6.10 -10.75
CA ALA A 166 -0.02 -7.15 -10.77
C ALA A 166 -0.71 -8.52 -10.61
N TYR A 167 -0.51 -9.40 -11.59
CA TYR A 167 -1.13 -10.71 -11.60
C TYR A 167 -0.12 -11.81 -11.90
N ASP A 168 -0.06 -12.82 -11.03
CA ASP A 168 0.84 -13.97 -11.15
C ASP A 168 0.09 -15.31 -11.17
N GLY A 169 -1.25 -15.30 -11.28
CA GLY A 169 -2.07 -16.49 -11.20
C GLY A 169 -2.35 -16.98 -9.78
N SER A 170 -1.82 -16.32 -8.75
CA SER A 170 -2.07 -16.69 -7.36
C SER A 170 -3.49 -16.32 -6.90
N PRO A 171 -4.04 -17.01 -5.90
CA PRO A 171 -5.33 -16.64 -5.30
C PRO A 171 -5.34 -15.21 -4.77
N ALA A 172 -4.25 -14.73 -4.20
CA ALA A 172 -4.15 -13.36 -3.68
C ALA A 172 -4.18 -12.31 -4.80
N ALA A 173 -3.62 -12.61 -5.97
CA ALA A 173 -3.73 -11.76 -7.15
C ALA A 173 -5.16 -11.74 -7.71
N GLY A 174 -5.85 -12.87 -7.68
CA GLY A 174 -7.28 -12.95 -8.02
C GLY A 174 -8.16 -12.11 -7.08
N GLU A 175 -7.91 -12.17 -5.77
CA GLU A 175 -8.58 -11.32 -4.78
C GLU A 175 -8.28 -9.83 -5.00
N ALA A 176 -7.07 -9.48 -5.43
CA ALA A 176 -6.72 -8.11 -5.79
C ALA A 176 -7.56 -7.62 -6.97
N ILE A 177 -7.75 -8.41 -8.01
CA ILE A 177 -8.65 -8.10 -9.14
C ILE A 177 -10.08 -7.89 -8.65
N ALA A 178 -10.62 -8.81 -7.84
CA ALA A 178 -11.98 -8.70 -7.30
C ALA A 178 -12.14 -7.45 -6.43
N ALA A 179 -11.12 -7.08 -5.65
CA ALA A 179 -11.12 -5.86 -4.86
C ALA A 179 -11.14 -4.60 -5.74
N VAL A 180 -10.37 -4.56 -6.82
CA VAL A 180 -10.39 -3.44 -7.79
C VAL A 180 -11.79 -3.27 -8.38
N GLY A 181 -12.44 -4.34 -8.80
CA GLY A 181 -13.82 -4.27 -9.34
C GLY A 181 -14.81 -3.65 -8.35
N ARG A 182 -14.65 -3.91 -7.06
CA ARG A 182 -15.50 -3.34 -6.00
C ARG A 182 -15.12 -1.91 -5.60
N LEU A 183 -13.81 -1.63 -5.50
CA LEU A 183 -13.29 -0.39 -4.90
C LEU A 183 -13.06 0.72 -5.92
N LEU A 184 -12.70 0.36 -7.16
CA LEU A 184 -12.32 1.29 -8.23
C LEU A 184 -13.14 1.06 -9.51
N PRO A 185 -14.49 0.99 -9.42
CA PRO A 185 -15.32 0.71 -10.58
C PRO A 185 -15.18 1.81 -11.64
N GLY A 186 -15.23 1.42 -12.92
CA GLY A 186 -15.20 2.34 -14.05
C GLY A 186 -13.82 2.88 -14.44
N ARG A 187 -12.73 2.51 -13.72
CA ARG A 187 -11.38 2.82 -14.17
C ARG A 187 -10.87 1.77 -15.15
N PRO A 188 -10.21 2.17 -16.25
CA PRO A 188 -9.53 1.24 -17.13
C PRO A 188 -8.48 0.45 -16.34
N ALA A 189 -8.39 -0.85 -16.58
CA ALA A 189 -7.46 -1.74 -15.91
C ALA A 189 -6.43 -2.33 -16.89
N LEU A 190 -5.18 -2.36 -16.45
CA LEU A 190 -4.10 -3.06 -17.12
C LEU A 190 -3.61 -4.20 -16.20
N VAL A 191 -3.90 -5.43 -16.60
CA VAL A 191 -3.39 -6.63 -15.92
C VAL A 191 -1.98 -6.91 -16.43
N VAL A 192 -1.00 -6.94 -15.54
CA VAL A 192 0.41 -7.15 -15.89
C VAL A 192 0.96 -8.38 -15.19
N HIS A 193 1.50 -9.30 -15.98
CA HIS A 193 2.32 -10.41 -15.49
C HIS A 193 3.78 -10.14 -15.82
N ALA A 194 4.60 -10.03 -14.77
CA ALA A 194 6.05 -9.91 -14.90
C ALA A 194 6.67 -11.32 -14.83
N TRP A 195 7.26 -11.79 -15.92
CA TRP A 195 7.87 -13.11 -16.00
C TRP A 195 9.39 -13.03 -16.22
N GLU A 196 10.13 -14.03 -15.78
CA GLU A 196 11.60 -14.08 -15.92
C GLU A 196 12.02 -15.26 -16.78
N SER A 197 12.95 -15.01 -17.73
CA SER A 197 13.64 -16.08 -18.44
C SER A 197 14.81 -16.59 -17.61
N PRO A 198 14.80 -17.85 -17.13
CA PRO A 198 15.91 -18.43 -16.38
C PRO A 198 17.20 -18.53 -17.17
N LEU A 199 17.11 -18.46 -18.49
CA LEU A 199 18.27 -18.56 -19.40
C LEU A 199 19.22 -17.36 -19.26
N ARG A 200 18.70 -16.18 -18.95
CA ARG A 200 19.54 -14.98 -18.75
C ARG A 200 20.50 -15.11 -17.56
N HIS A 201 20.13 -15.85 -16.54
CA HIS A 201 20.97 -16.09 -15.36
C HIS A 201 21.91 -17.30 -15.54
N SER A 202 21.51 -18.28 -16.36
CA SER A 202 22.27 -19.50 -16.56
C SER A 202 23.41 -19.35 -17.57
N LEU A 203 23.34 -18.41 -18.51
CA LEU A 203 24.36 -18.19 -19.54
C LEU A 203 25.63 -17.47 -19.04
N SER A 204 25.64 -17.00 -17.79
CA SER A 204 26.82 -16.33 -17.20
C SER A 204 27.79 -17.25 -16.50
N GLY A 205 27.61 -18.59 -16.46
CA GLY A 205 28.49 -19.50 -15.75
C GLY A 205 28.57 -20.90 -16.32
N GLN A 206 29.74 -21.36 -16.60
CA GLN A 206 30.36 -22.70 -16.66
C GLN A 206 29.52 -23.98 -16.97
N ALA A 207 28.19 -23.95 -17.01
CA ALA A 207 27.35 -25.14 -17.20
C ALA A 207 27.20 -25.59 -18.65
N LEU A 208 27.67 -24.82 -19.64
CA LEU A 208 27.46 -25.05 -21.08
C LEU A 208 28.64 -25.65 -21.82
N SER A 209 29.63 -26.20 -21.13
CA SER A 209 30.87 -26.66 -21.76
C SER A 209 30.79 -28.02 -22.48
N ALA A 210 29.67 -28.72 -22.46
CA ALA A 210 29.58 -30.10 -22.96
C ALA A 210 28.58 -30.35 -24.11
N ALA A 211 27.71 -29.40 -24.45
CA ALA A 211 26.73 -29.58 -25.53
C ALA A 211 27.05 -28.71 -26.76
N PRO A 212 26.68 -29.14 -27.97
CA PRO A 212 26.83 -28.32 -29.18
C PRO A 212 26.04 -27.02 -29.06
N LEU A 213 26.67 -25.88 -29.41
CA LEU A 213 26.05 -24.56 -29.34
C LEU A 213 24.74 -24.43 -30.14
N SER A 214 24.55 -25.25 -31.19
CA SER A 214 23.31 -25.31 -31.97
C SER A 214 22.15 -25.89 -31.17
N GLU A 215 22.36 -27.02 -30.48
CA GLU A 215 21.32 -27.66 -29.65
C GLU A 215 20.92 -26.80 -28.44
N ILE A 216 21.92 -26.12 -27.85
CA ILE A 216 21.66 -25.18 -26.76
C ILE A 216 20.82 -24.01 -27.24
N ARG A 217 21.09 -23.46 -28.42
CA ARG A 217 20.32 -22.35 -29.00
C ARG A 217 18.88 -22.75 -29.35
N GLU A 218 18.71 -23.94 -29.94
CA GLU A 218 17.39 -24.46 -30.30
C GLU A 218 16.55 -24.70 -29.04
N PHE A 219 17.07 -25.42 -28.04
CA PHE A 219 16.41 -25.64 -26.75
C PHE A 219 16.12 -24.35 -26.02
N SER A 220 17.05 -23.37 -26.06
CA SER A 220 16.85 -22.06 -25.44
C SER A 220 15.72 -21.29 -26.12
N GLY A 221 15.63 -21.33 -27.44
CA GLY A 221 14.57 -20.67 -28.21
C GLY A 221 13.19 -21.26 -27.93
N ASP A 222 13.08 -22.58 -27.88
CA ASP A 222 11.83 -23.28 -27.57
C ASP A 222 11.36 -22.99 -26.14
N LEU A 223 12.29 -23.02 -25.17
CA LEU A 223 11.98 -22.71 -23.78
C LEU A 223 11.53 -21.26 -23.61
N GLU A 224 12.19 -20.30 -24.25
CA GLU A 224 11.83 -18.90 -24.18
C GLU A 224 10.45 -18.63 -24.81
N THR A 225 10.15 -19.31 -25.91
CA THR A 225 8.84 -19.25 -26.56
C THR A 225 7.75 -19.82 -25.64
N TRP A 226 7.99 -20.99 -25.05
CA TRP A 226 7.05 -21.60 -24.11
C TRP A 226 6.80 -20.74 -22.86
N LEU A 227 7.86 -20.14 -22.30
CA LEU A 227 7.74 -19.23 -21.14
C LEU A 227 6.91 -18.00 -21.47
N ARG A 228 7.10 -17.41 -22.63
CA ARG A 228 6.32 -16.26 -23.09
C ARG A 228 4.86 -16.64 -23.31
N GLU A 229 4.58 -17.74 -24.00
CA GLU A 229 3.21 -18.24 -24.21
C GLU A 229 2.52 -18.53 -22.87
N SER A 230 3.22 -19.12 -21.90
CA SER A 230 2.72 -19.36 -20.57
C SER A 230 2.42 -18.05 -19.82
N ALA A 231 3.27 -17.03 -19.98
CA ALA A 231 3.06 -15.73 -19.39
C ALA A 231 1.85 -15.00 -20.02
N GLU A 232 1.69 -15.10 -21.34
CA GLU A 232 0.55 -14.56 -22.07
C GLU A 232 -0.77 -15.24 -21.62
N ALA A 233 -0.78 -16.57 -21.47
CA ALA A 233 -1.92 -17.30 -20.95
C ALA A 233 -2.30 -16.87 -19.52
N THR A 234 -1.29 -16.68 -18.66
CA THR A 234 -1.53 -16.15 -17.30
C THR A 234 -2.18 -14.76 -17.34
N VAL A 235 -1.74 -13.89 -18.25
CA VAL A 235 -2.35 -12.57 -18.43
C VAL A 235 -3.79 -12.68 -18.91
N GLU A 236 -4.07 -13.57 -19.86
CA GLU A 236 -5.44 -13.79 -20.38
C GLU A 236 -6.38 -14.22 -19.28
N ASP A 237 -5.98 -15.18 -18.43
CA ASP A 237 -6.76 -15.59 -17.25
C ASP A 237 -7.04 -14.39 -16.32
N GLY A 238 -6.05 -13.55 -16.06
CA GLY A 238 -6.21 -12.35 -15.24
C GLY A 238 -7.14 -11.32 -15.86
N VAL A 239 -7.10 -11.14 -17.19
CA VAL A 239 -8.01 -10.25 -17.94
C VAL A 239 -9.44 -10.77 -17.89
N GLU A 240 -9.65 -12.08 -18.03
CA GLU A 240 -10.97 -12.68 -17.89
C GLU A 240 -11.55 -12.47 -16.50
N LEU A 241 -10.76 -12.68 -15.45
CA LEU A 241 -11.16 -12.39 -14.07
C LEU A 241 -11.49 -10.90 -13.87
N ALA A 242 -10.70 -10.00 -14.44
CA ALA A 242 -10.94 -8.56 -14.34
C ALA A 242 -12.25 -8.15 -15.04
N ARG A 243 -12.51 -8.70 -16.22
CA ARG A 243 -13.78 -8.48 -16.94
C ARG A 243 -14.97 -9.05 -16.19
N ALA A 244 -14.83 -10.25 -15.61
CA ALA A 244 -15.86 -10.84 -14.75
C ALA A 244 -16.14 -9.99 -13.49
N ALA A 245 -15.13 -9.26 -13.00
CA ALA A 245 -15.27 -8.28 -11.91
C ALA A 245 -15.84 -6.92 -12.36
N GLY A 246 -16.22 -6.78 -13.64
CA GLY A 246 -16.84 -5.56 -14.21
C GLY A 246 -15.83 -4.47 -14.61
N LEU A 247 -14.57 -4.83 -14.82
CA LEU A 247 -13.53 -3.89 -15.26
C LEU A 247 -13.38 -3.88 -16.79
N GLU A 248 -13.09 -2.71 -17.34
CA GLU A 248 -12.60 -2.58 -18.72
C GLU A 248 -11.09 -2.90 -18.70
N ALA A 249 -10.75 -4.18 -18.96
CA ALA A 249 -9.41 -4.70 -18.76
C ALA A 249 -8.73 -5.11 -20.06
N ARG A 250 -7.44 -4.81 -20.14
CA ARG A 250 -6.46 -5.33 -21.10
C ARG A 250 -5.28 -5.94 -20.36
N GLY A 251 -4.48 -6.76 -21.05
CA GLY A 251 -3.35 -7.46 -20.44
C GLY A 251 -2.03 -7.18 -21.12
N GLU A 252 -0.95 -7.34 -20.39
CA GLU A 252 0.42 -7.22 -20.88
C GLU A 252 1.34 -8.19 -20.12
N ALA A 253 1.97 -9.13 -20.84
CA ALA A 253 3.04 -9.96 -20.31
C ALA A 253 4.36 -9.23 -20.52
N VAL A 254 5.10 -8.95 -19.46
CA VAL A 254 6.35 -8.17 -19.53
C VAL A 254 7.51 -9.02 -19.04
N GLU A 255 8.52 -9.21 -19.92
CA GLU A 255 9.74 -9.91 -19.52
C GLU A 255 10.54 -9.05 -18.53
N SER A 256 10.87 -9.65 -17.40
CA SER A 256 11.69 -9.06 -16.36
C SER A 256 13.12 -9.57 -16.45
N GLY A 257 14.08 -8.68 -16.58
CA GLY A 257 15.50 -9.00 -16.39
C GLY A 257 15.95 -8.84 -14.93
N SER A 258 15.03 -8.59 -14.03
CA SER A 258 15.27 -8.28 -12.61
C SER A 258 14.00 -8.53 -11.80
N ALA A 259 13.99 -8.17 -10.51
CA ALA A 259 12.82 -8.34 -9.64
C ALA A 259 11.54 -7.75 -10.26
N GLY A 260 10.45 -8.52 -10.27
CA GLY A 260 9.18 -8.19 -10.95
C GLY A 260 8.58 -6.83 -10.57
N TRP A 261 8.79 -6.37 -9.31
CA TRP A 261 8.33 -5.04 -8.88
C TRP A 261 8.93 -3.88 -9.69
N ARG A 262 10.17 -4.01 -10.19
CA ARG A 262 10.82 -2.98 -11.02
C ARG A 262 10.13 -2.83 -12.37
N VAL A 263 9.76 -3.95 -12.96
CA VAL A 263 9.01 -3.97 -14.21
C VAL A 263 7.63 -3.34 -14.03
N LEU A 264 6.94 -3.71 -12.96
CA LEU A 264 5.62 -3.16 -12.64
C LEU A 264 5.68 -1.64 -12.40
N THR A 265 6.72 -1.15 -11.69
CA THR A 265 6.93 0.29 -11.47
C THR A 265 7.18 1.01 -12.79
N ALA A 266 8.10 0.51 -13.63
CA ALA A 266 8.39 1.10 -14.93
C ALA A 266 7.17 1.06 -15.88
N THR A 267 6.40 -0.02 -15.86
CA THR A 267 5.15 -0.12 -16.63
C THR A 267 4.11 0.88 -16.12
N ALA A 268 3.99 1.05 -14.80
CA ALA A 268 3.07 2.02 -14.21
C ALA A 268 3.40 3.46 -14.61
N GLU A 269 4.67 3.80 -14.71
CA GLU A 269 5.11 5.12 -15.17
C GLU A 269 4.84 5.32 -16.67
N THR A 270 5.22 4.34 -17.51
CA THR A 270 5.06 4.45 -18.97
C THR A 270 3.61 4.37 -19.44
N ARG A 271 2.72 3.80 -18.64
CA ARG A 271 1.27 3.67 -18.92
C ARG A 271 0.43 4.68 -18.15
N ASP A 272 1.05 5.64 -17.47
CA ASP A 272 0.36 6.67 -16.66
C ASP A 272 -0.65 6.07 -15.67
N ALA A 273 -0.22 5.05 -14.93
CA ALA A 273 -1.06 4.43 -13.92
C ALA A 273 -1.32 5.39 -12.75
N ALA A 274 -2.58 5.53 -12.32
CA ALA A 274 -2.94 6.26 -11.12
C ALA A 274 -2.62 5.47 -9.85
N VAL A 275 -2.68 4.14 -9.95
CA VAL A 275 -2.44 3.23 -8.83
C VAL A 275 -1.91 1.89 -9.34
N VAL A 276 -1.00 1.29 -8.58
CA VAL A 276 -0.54 -0.10 -8.77
C VAL A 276 -1.18 -0.96 -7.71
N VAL A 277 -1.80 -2.07 -8.11
CA VAL A 277 -2.51 -2.98 -7.21
C VAL A 277 -1.82 -4.34 -7.20
N ALA A 278 -1.60 -4.89 -6.02
CA ALA A 278 -1.03 -6.22 -5.86
C ALA A 278 -1.69 -6.97 -4.70
N GLY A 279 -1.71 -8.29 -4.80
CA GLY A 279 -2.04 -9.15 -3.66
C GLY A 279 -0.94 -9.07 -2.59
N SER A 280 -1.26 -9.29 -1.34
CA SER A 280 -0.27 -9.27 -0.25
C SER A 280 0.77 -10.39 -0.34
N GLN A 281 0.45 -11.47 -1.06
CA GLN A 281 1.31 -12.66 -1.24
C GLN A 281 1.19 -13.15 -2.68
N GLY A 282 2.19 -13.90 -3.16
CA GLY A 282 2.16 -14.58 -4.46
C GLY A 282 2.25 -16.11 -4.26
N HIS A 283 2.78 -16.83 -5.23
CA HIS A 283 2.92 -18.30 -5.21
C HIS A 283 3.87 -18.85 -4.11
N GLY A 284 4.62 -18.01 -3.41
CA GLY A 284 5.52 -18.43 -2.33
C GLY A 284 4.76 -18.86 -1.08
N ARG A 285 4.87 -20.14 -0.70
CA ARG A 285 4.31 -20.70 0.53
C ARG A 285 5.11 -20.25 1.75
N VAL A 286 4.91 -19.05 2.24
CA VAL A 286 5.41 -18.66 3.56
C VAL A 286 4.23 -18.15 4.38
N ALA A 287 4.05 -18.76 5.54
CA ALA A 287 2.92 -18.55 6.44
C ALA A 287 2.58 -17.07 6.69
N SER A 288 1.37 -16.74 6.46
CA SER A 288 0.43 -15.74 7.06
C SER A 288 0.86 -14.32 7.45
N VAL A 289 2.12 -13.93 7.54
CA VAL A 289 2.52 -12.61 8.09
C VAL A 289 3.47 -11.82 7.18
N LEU A 290 4.10 -12.43 6.19
CA LEU A 290 5.09 -11.76 5.34
C LEU A 290 4.48 -11.22 4.05
N LEU A 291 4.76 -9.97 3.75
CA LEU A 291 4.45 -9.33 2.47
C LEU A 291 5.29 -9.99 1.36
N GLY A 292 4.67 -10.31 0.23
CA GLY A 292 5.36 -10.87 -0.94
C GLY A 292 6.43 -9.91 -1.48
N SER A 293 7.45 -10.46 -2.16
CA SER A 293 8.57 -9.67 -2.69
C SER A 293 8.14 -8.56 -3.66
N VAL A 294 7.12 -8.82 -4.48
CA VAL A 294 6.56 -7.83 -5.41
C VAL A 294 5.86 -6.72 -4.65
N SER A 295 4.94 -7.06 -3.75
CA SER A 295 4.20 -6.07 -2.96
C SER A 295 5.11 -5.24 -2.07
N ALA A 296 6.11 -5.88 -1.43
CA ALA A 296 7.15 -5.18 -0.67
C ALA A 296 7.96 -4.22 -1.56
N GLY A 297 8.40 -4.67 -2.73
CA GLY A 297 9.12 -3.84 -3.69
C GLY A 297 8.31 -2.64 -4.15
N LEU A 298 7.03 -2.84 -4.46
CA LEU A 298 6.12 -1.76 -4.88
C LEU A 298 5.98 -0.68 -3.80
N VAL A 299 5.68 -1.04 -2.56
CA VAL A 299 5.47 -0.05 -1.48
C VAL A 299 6.76 0.67 -1.06
N HIS A 300 7.93 0.05 -1.26
CA HIS A 300 9.21 0.65 -0.94
C HIS A 300 9.77 1.56 -2.04
N HIS A 301 9.43 1.30 -3.32
CA HIS A 301 10.12 1.89 -4.45
C HIS A 301 9.21 2.52 -5.50
N ALA A 302 7.89 2.27 -5.47
CA ALA A 302 7.00 2.87 -6.45
C ALA A 302 6.82 4.38 -6.22
N GLU A 303 6.85 5.13 -7.30
CA GLU A 303 6.50 6.55 -7.33
C GLU A 303 4.99 6.77 -7.55
N ARG A 304 4.23 5.71 -7.58
CA ARG A 304 2.76 5.68 -7.72
C ARG A 304 2.12 5.13 -6.46
N PRO A 305 0.88 5.54 -6.13
CA PRO A 305 0.10 4.91 -5.08
C PRO A 305 0.06 3.38 -5.25
N ALA A 306 0.32 2.63 -4.18
CA ALA A 306 0.31 1.18 -4.17
C ALA A 306 -0.81 0.66 -3.27
N LEU A 307 -1.79 -0.03 -3.85
CA LEU A 307 -2.89 -0.68 -3.14
C LEU A 307 -2.55 -2.15 -2.94
N VAL A 308 -2.31 -2.53 -1.71
CA VAL A 308 -2.05 -3.93 -1.34
C VAL A 308 -3.33 -4.55 -0.79
N VAL A 309 -3.78 -5.62 -1.44
CA VAL A 309 -5.00 -6.34 -1.07
C VAL A 309 -4.61 -7.63 -0.37
N ARG A 310 -5.20 -7.86 0.80
CA ARG A 310 -5.02 -9.10 1.53
C ARG A 310 -6.11 -10.09 1.17
N ALA A 311 -5.73 -11.33 0.87
CA ALA A 311 -6.71 -12.39 0.76
C ALA A 311 -7.37 -12.61 2.14
N PRO A 312 -8.68 -12.86 2.20
CA PRO A 312 -9.34 -13.22 3.45
C PRO A 312 -8.64 -14.44 4.07
N ALA A 313 -8.52 -14.44 5.40
CA ALA A 313 -7.99 -15.61 6.09
C ALA A 313 -8.89 -16.83 5.80
N PRO A 314 -8.30 -18.02 5.57
CA PRO A 314 -9.05 -19.24 5.28
C PRO A 314 -9.98 -19.66 6.42
#